data_f4d0b9db58cc80d276acabbbfdde1ce3
#
_entry.id   f4d0b9db58cc80d276acabbbfdde1ce3
#
_cell.length_a   1.000
_cell.length_b   1.000
_cell.length_c   1.000
_cell.angle_alpha   90.00
_cell.angle_beta   90.00
_cell.angle_gamma   90.00
#
_symmetry.space_group_name_H-M   'P 1'
#
loop_
_entity.id
_entity.type
_entity.pdbx_description
1 polymer ?
#
loop_
_entity_poly.entity_id
_entity_poly.type
_entity_poly.pdbx_seq_one_letter_code
_entity_poly.pdbx_strand_id
1 'polypeptide(L)'
;MEYDVVIVGGGPSGIATAIKLKQLKSNLNVCILEKGSEIGAHILSGNVFETRALDELLPNWKELNCPIKTKVKKEKFLFLSKTKSFSWPTWLLPKVQQNHNNYIISLANLCRWMAEQAEALGVEIFPGFPASEIIFNENGSVKGVATQDMGIDKEGNKKESFESGIELHAKVTVFAEGCRGHLGKQLINKFELNKGKNPQQYGIGFKEIWELSDKNHEEGLVMHTAGWPLDNNTYGGSF
;
A
#
# COMPACT_ATOMS: atom_id res chain seq x y z
N MET A 1 18.34 4.75 17.80
CA MET A 1 18.57 5.65 16.65
C MET A 1 17.64 6.85 16.77
N GLU A 2 18.07 8.03 16.28
CA GLU A 2 17.28 9.27 16.38
C GLU A 2 16.97 9.80 14.98
N TYR A 3 15.69 10.12 14.72
CA TYR A 3 15.20 10.65 13.45
C TYR A 3 14.30 11.88 13.68
N ASP A 4 14.11 12.69 12.65
CA ASP A 4 13.04 13.69 12.68
C ASP A 4 11.68 13.00 12.45
N VAL A 5 11.63 12.03 11.50
CA VAL A 5 10.43 11.28 11.19
C VAL A 5 10.75 9.81 11.00
N VAL A 6 10.03 8.93 11.69
CA VAL A 6 9.98 7.50 11.47
C VAL A 6 8.65 7.14 10.82
N ILE A 7 8.68 6.42 9.71
CA ILE A 7 7.50 5.95 8.99
C ILE A 7 7.42 4.42 9.09
N VAL A 8 6.31 3.92 9.61
CA VAL A 8 6.05 2.48 9.72
C VAL A 8 5.20 2.03 8.55
N GLY A 9 5.80 1.28 7.64
CA GLY A 9 5.20 0.74 6.42
C GLY A 9 5.71 1.37 5.14
N GLY A 10 6.38 0.54 4.32
CA GLY A 10 6.93 0.88 3.00
C GLY A 10 5.92 0.73 1.85
N GLY A 11 4.64 0.95 2.13
CA GLY A 11 3.59 1.00 1.12
C GLY A 11 3.51 2.36 0.41
N PRO A 12 2.55 2.53 -0.54
CA PRO A 12 2.43 3.76 -1.32
C PRO A 12 2.32 5.02 -0.46
N SER A 13 1.55 4.96 0.63
CA SER A 13 1.32 6.09 1.53
C SER A 13 2.57 6.48 2.31
N GLY A 14 3.31 5.49 2.83
CA GLY A 14 4.54 5.73 3.59
C GLY A 14 5.63 6.33 2.71
N ILE A 15 5.86 5.73 1.53
CA ILE A 15 6.87 6.22 0.59
C ILE A 15 6.53 7.61 0.06
N ALA A 16 5.25 7.84 -0.32
CA ALA A 16 4.80 9.16 -0.78
C ALA A 16 4.98 10.23 0.32
N THR A 17 4.71 9.88 1.57
CA THR A 17 4.94 10.77 2.73
C THR A 17 6.43 11.12 2.84
N ALA A 18 7.33 10.14 2.77
CA ALA A 18 8.76 10.36 2.84
C ALA A 18 9.28 11.27 1.73
N ILE A 19 8.89 10.99 0.47
CA ILE A 19 9.24 11.81 -0.68
C ILE A 19 8.78 13.25 -0.45
N LYS A 20 7.51 13.44 -0.05
CA LYS A 20 6.95 14.78 0.13
C LYS A 20 7.64 15.54 1.25
N LEU A 21 7.98 14.90 2.36
CA LEU A 21 8.73 15.50 3.45
C LEU A 21 10.11 15.98 2.99
N LYS A 22 10.84 15.17 2.24
CA LYS A 22 12.15 15.52 1.70
C LYS A 22 12.08 16.63 0.65
N GLN A 23 11.02 16.67 -0.17
CA GLN A 23 10.78 17.79 -1.10
C GLN A 23 10.52 19.11 -0.37
N LEU A 24 9.78 19.08 0.74
CA LEU A 24 9.46 20.28 1.52
C LEU A 24 10.64 20.74 2.38
N LYS A 25 11.44 19.80 2.88
CA LYS A 25 12.57 20.07 3.76
C LYS A 25 13.64 19.00 3.61
N SER A 26 14.59 19.22 2.73
CA SER A 26 15.60 18.24 2.32
C SER A 26 16.53 17.76 3.46
N ASN A 27 16.74 18.58 4.49
CA ASN A 27 17.60 18.25 5.64
C ASN A 27 16.90 17.45 6.75
N LEU A 28 15.64 17.05 6.58
CA LEU A 28 14.99 16.14 7.52
C LEU A 28 15.66 14.76 7.49
N ASN A 29 15.91 14.19 8.67
CA ASN A 29 16.31 12.81 8.83
C ASN A 29 15.05 11.92 8.87
N VAL A 30 14.80 11.18 7.78
CA VAL A 30 13.58 10.39 7.60
C VAL A 30 13.93 8.94 7.33
N CYS A 31 13.31 8.01 8.05
CA CYS A 31 13.42 6.59 7.73
C CYS A 31 12.06 5.92 7.57
N ILE A 32 12.06 4.81 6.81
CA ILE A 32 10.91 3.92 6.62
C ILE A 32 11.30 2.53 7.14
N LEU A 33 10.46 1.97 8.02
CA LEU A 33 10.52 0.57 8.42
C LEU A 33 9.51 -0.24 7.60
N GLU A 34 9.96 -1.33 6.98
CA GLU A 34 9.09 -2.25 6.22
C GLU A 34 9.28 -3.69 6.74
N LYS A 35 8.17 -4.36 7.03
CA LYS A 35 8.20 -5.75 7.54
C LYS A 35 8.54 -6.78 6.46
N GLY A 36 8.24 -6.47 5.20
CA GLY A 36 8.58 -7.32 4.06
C GLY A 36 10.09 -7.33 3.83
N SER A 37 10.62 -8.44 3.32
CA SER A 37 12.04 -8.59 2.98
C SER A 37 12.52 -7.59 1.92
N GLU A 38 11.59 -7.01 1.18
CA GLU A 38 11.80 -5.93 0.22
C GLU A 38 10.54 -5.07 0.11
N ILE A 39 10.68 -3.86 -0.40
CA ILE A 39 9.52 -3.01 -0.70
C ILE A 39 8.65 -3.70 -1.74
N GLY A 40 7.35 -3.72 -1.49
CA GLY A 40 6.36 -4.32 -2.39
C GLY A 40 6.10 -5.81 -2.19
N ALA A 41 6.88 -6.52 -1.35
CA ALA A 41 6.71 -7.96 -1.14
C ALA A 41 5.31 -8.36 -0.64
N HIS A 42 4.66 -7.52 0.16
CA HIS A 42 3.34 -7.77 0.72
C HIS A 42 2.22 -6.97 0.03
N ILE A 43 2.51 -6.35 -1.11
CA ILE A 43 1.53 -5.55 -1.84
C ILE A 43 0.83 -6.41 -2.88
N LEU A 44 -0.51 -6.48 -2.81
CA LEU A 44 -1.31 -7.09 -3.87
C LEU A 44 -1.16 -6.28 -5.16
N SER A 45 -0.69 -6.96 -6.20
CA SER A 45 -0.39 -6.37 -7.49
C SER A 45 -1.54 -6.55 -8.48
N GLY A 46 -1.51 -5.77 -9.60
CA GLY A 46 -2.56 -5.77 -10.60
C GLY A 46 -3.68 -4.78 -10.24
N ASN A 47 -3.45 -3.51 -10.49
CA ASN A 47 -4.38 -2.43 -10.22
C ASN A 47 -4.64 -1.61 -11.48
N VAL A 48 -5.83 -1.02 -11.55
CA VAL A 48 -6.05 0.16 -12.39
C VAL A 48 -5.67 1.38 -11.56
N PHE A 49 -4.84 2.23 -12.11
CA PHE A 49 -4.18 3.32 -11.41
C PHE A 49 -4.45 4.67 -12.09
N GLU A 50 -5.00 5.62 -11.33
CA GLU A 50 -5.14 7.02 -11.71
C GLU A 50 -3.85 7.77 -11.33
N THR A 51 -3.22 8.43 -12.28
CA THR A 51 -1.88 9.03 -12.08
C THR A 51 -1.89 10.35 -11.33
N ARG A 52 -3.03 10.97 -11.07
CA ARG A 52 -3.13 12.32 -10.49
C ARG A 52 -2.24 12.52 -9.25
N ALA A 53 -2.29 11.62 -8.29
CA ALA A 53 -1.46 11.74 -7.09
C ALA A 53 0.05 11.62 -7.39
N LEU A 54 0.40 10.79 -8.37
CA LEU A 54 1.79 10.66 -8.82
C LEU A 54 2.24 11.89 -9.63
N ASP A 55 1.37 12.44 -10.47
CA ASP A 55 1.62 13.68 -11.24
C ASP A 55 1.88 14.87 -10.28
N GLU A 56 1.18 14.92 -9.14
CA GLU A 56 1.38 15.95 -8.11
C GLU A 56 2.66 15.72 -7.29
N LEU A 57 3.00 14.46 -6.98
CA LEU A 57 4.16 14.11 -6.16
C LEU A 57 5.48 14.16 -6.94
N LEU A 58 5.50 13.60 -8.14
CA LEU A 58 6.67 13.45 -9.02
C LEU A 58 6.27 13.81 -10.45
N PRO A 59 6.12 15.10 -10.79
CA PRO A 59 5.61 15.54 -12.10
C PRO A 59 6.39 14.98 -13.30
N ASN A 60 7.67 14.69 -13.12
CA ASN A 60 8.58 14.16 -14.14
C ASN A 60 8.69 12.62 -14.11
N TRP A 61 7.76 11.89 -13.49
CA TRP A 61 7.83 10.43 -13.34
C TRP A 61 7.99 9.69 -14.69
N LYS A 62 7.46 10.24 -15.77
CA LYS A 62 7.58 9.65 -17.12
C LYS A 62 9.03 9.64 -17.64
N GLU A 63 9.84 10.59 -17.20
CA GLU A 63 11.25 10.74 -17.57
C GLU A 63 12.18 9.90 -16.68
N LEU A 64 11.68 9.43 -15.53
CA LEU A 64 12.42 8.70 -14.51
C LEU A 64 12.27 7.16 -14.63
N ASN A 65 12.01 6.63 -15.82
CA ASN A 65 11.83 5.18 -16.05
C ASN A 65 10.77 4.51 -15.17
N CYS A 66 9.71 5.23 -14.81
CA CYS A 66 8.62 4.69 -14.02
C CYS A 66 8.01 3.43 -14.68
N PRO A 67 7.69 2.37 -13.92
CA PRO A 67 7.16 1.11 -14.45
C PRO A 67 5.70 1.18 -14.92
N ILE A 68 5.13 2.37 -15.07
CA ILE A 68 3.76 2.60 -15.58
C ILE A 68 3.81 2.68 -17.11
N LYS A 69 3.40 1.60 -17.80
CA LYS A 69 3.50 1.51 -19.27
C LYS A 69 2.16 1.24 -19.95
N THR A 70 1.32 0.39 -19.38
CA THR A 70 0.11 -0.11 -20.03
C THR A 70 -1.08 0.79 -19.75
N LYS A 71 -1.46 1.60 -20.74
CA LYS A 71 -2.64 2.46 -20.67
C LYS A 71 -3.93 1.65 -20.81
N VAL A 72 -4.99 2.02 -20.11
CA VAL A 72 -6.32 1.47 -20.36
C VAL A 72 -6.76 1.89 -21.77
N LYS A 73 -6.99 0.90 -22.65
CA LYS A 73 -7.41 1.08 -24.04
C LYS A 73 -8.89 0.80 -24.24
N LYS A 74 -9.43 -0.10 -23.40
CA LYS A 74 -10.81 -0.56 -23.50
C LYS A 74 -11.37 -0.94 -22.15
N GLU A 75 -12.63 -0.62 -21.94
CA GLU A 75 -13.36 -0.96 -20.72
C GLU A 75 -14.60 -1.78 -21.06
N LYS A 76 -14.89 -2.73 -20.19
CA LYS A 76 -16.16 -3.50 -20.21
C LYS A 76 -16.72 -3.53 -18.78
N PHE A 77 -18.02 -3.38 -18.68
CA PHE A 77 -18.77 -3.66 -17.46
C PHE A 77 -19.83 -4.70 -17.75
N LEU A 78 -19.79 -5.83 -17.06
CA LEU A 78 -20.69 -6.96 -17.30
C LEU A 78 -21.51 -7.27 -16.04
N PHE A 79 -22.80 -7.39 -16.21
CA PHE A 79 -23.65 -8.06 -15.23
C PHE A 79 -23.71 -9.55 -15.56
N LEU A 80 -23.37 -10.38 -14.59
CA LEU A 80 -23.33 -11.82 -14.72
C LEU A 80 -24.56 -12.45 -14.08
N SER A 81 -25.13 -13.41 -14.78
CA SER A 81 -26.05 -14.39 -14.23
C SER A 81 -25.39 -15.77 -14.30
N LYS A 82 -26.03 -16.79 -13.74
CA LYS A 82 -25.49 -18.16 -13.76
C LYS A 82 -25.15 -18.69 -15.16
N THR A 83 -25.81 -18.19 -16.20
CA THR A 83 -25.68 -18.73 -17.58
C THR A 83 -25.53 -17.64 -18.65
N LYS A 84 -25.63 -16.36 -18.30
CA LYS A 84 -25.60 -15.27 -19.28
C LYS A 84 -24.84 -14.08 -18.72
N SER A 85 -24.30 -13.25 -19.59
CA SER A 85 -23.76 -11.94 -19.28
C SER A 85 -24.48 -10.85 -20.05
N PHE A 86 -24.62 -9.69 -19.42
CA PHE A 86 -25.18 -8.50 -20.04
C PHE A 86 -24.15 -7.37 -19.94
N SER A 87 -23.81 -6.77 -21.08
CA SER A 87 -22.86 -5.65 -21.12
C SER A 87 -23.58 -4.34 -20.83
N TRP A 88 -23.07 -3.59 -19.85
CA TRP A 88 -23.56 -2.25 -19.53
C TRP A 88 -22.67 -1.20 -20.20
N PRO A 89 -23.25 -0.14 -20.80
CA PRO A 89 -22.47 0.94 -21.41
C PRO A 89 -21.62 1.67 -20.36
N THR A 90 -20.31 1.67 -20.52
CA THR A 90 -19.37 2.23 -19.53
C THR A 90 -19.52 3.73 -19.36
N TRP A 91 -19.97 4.46 -20.39
CA TRP A 91 -20.23 5.89 -20.33
C TRP A 91 -21.41 6.29 -19.43
N LEU A 92 -22.29 5.34 -19.07
CA LEU A 92 -23.37 5.52 -18.10
C LEU A 92 -22.92 5.28 -16.65
N LEU A 93 -21.71 4.75 -16.44
CA LEU A 93 -21.17 4.54 -15.11
C LEU A 93 -20.81 5.87 -14.45
N PRO A 94 -20.87 5.96 -13.11
CA PRO A 94 -20.31 7.10 -12.39
C PRO A 94 -18.85 7.31 -12.75
N LYS A 95 -18.40 8.57 -12.79
CA LYS A 95 -17.00 8.92 -13.15
C LYS A 95 -15.93 8.13 -12.37
N VAL A 96 -16.19 7.85 -11.09
CA VAL A 96 -15.29 7.07 -10.23
C VAL A 96 -15.11 5.61 -10.66
N GLN A 97 -15.99 5.09 -11.52
CA GLN A 97 -15.91 3.75 -12.09
C GLN A 97 -15.40 3.73 -13.53
N GLN A 98 -15.16 4.90 -14.12
CA GLN A 98 -14.61 5.03 -15.46
C GLN A 98 -13.09 5.06 -15.38
N ASN A 99 -12.42 4.22 -16.20
CA ASN A 99 -10.96 4.08 -16.16
C ASN A 99 -10.28 4.72 -17.37
N HIS A 100 -10.98 5.55 -18.10
CA HIS A 100 -10.40 6.27 -19.23
C HIS A 100 -9.20 7.11 -18.77
N ASN A 101 -8.08 7.00 -19.46
CA ASN A 101 -6.77 7.58 -19.14
C ASN A 101 -6.02 6.99 -17.93
N ASN A 102 -6.56 5.99 -17.26
CA ASN A 102 -5.85 5.26 -16.22
C ASN A 102 -4.86 4.26 -16.81
N TYR A 103 -4.05 3.65 -15.95
CA TYR A 103 -3.06 2.66 -16.33
C TYR A 103 -3.28 1.35 -15.57
N ILE A 104 -2.95 0.24 -16.22
CA ILE A 104 -2.88 -1.08 -15.58
C ILE A 104 -1.45 -1.24 -15.08
N ILE A 105 -1.29 -1.45 -13.78
CA ILE A 105 0.04 -1.48 -13.15
C ILE A 105 0.22 -2.66 -12.22
N SER A 106 1.49 -2.96 -11.93
CA SER A 106 1.90 -3.66 -10.72
C SER A 106 2.18 -2.63 -9.62
N LEU A 107 1.35 -2.58 -8.59
CA LEU A 107 1.54 -1.65 -7.48
C LEU A 107 2.83 -1.95 -6.71
N ALA A 108 3.22 -3.23 -6.62
CA ALA A 108 4.50 -3.63 -6.03
C ALA A 108 5.69 -3.01 -6.77
N ASN A 109 5.69 -3.08 -8.10
CA ASN A 109 6.76 -2.48 -8.92
C ASN A 109 6.76 -0.95 -8.81
N LEU A 110 5.58 -0.32 -8.76
CA LEU A 110 5.49 1.11 -8.53
C LEU A 110 6.09 1.50 -7.17
N CYS A 111 5.80 0.75 -6.11
CA CYS A 111 6.36 1.03 -4.79
C CYS A 111 7.88 0.85 -4.75
N ARG A 112 8.44 -0.18 -5.40
CA ARG A 112 9.90 -0.34 -5.51
C ARG A 112 10.54 0.87 -6.19
N TRP A 113 10.00 1.27 -7.33
CA TRP A 113 10.48 2.45 -8.04
C TRP A 113 10.34 3.74 -7.22
N MET A 114 9.22 3.93 -6.51
CA MET A 114 9.04 5.08 -5.61
C MET A 114 10.04 5.05 -4.45
N ALA A 115 10.38 3.87 -3.95
CA ALA A 115 11.40 3.73 -2.90
C ALA A 115 12.78 4.19 -3.40
N GLU A 116 13.17 3.82 -4.62
CA GLU A 116 14.40 4.32 -5.27
C GLU A 116 14.40 5.86 -5.34
N GLN A 117 13.25 6.48 -5.67
CA GLN A 117 13.13 7.94 -5.69
C GLN A 117 13.25 8.54 -4.28
N ALA A 118 12.71 7.87 -3.25
CA ALA A 118 12.84 8.30 -1.86
C ALA A 118 14.29 8.22 -1.37
N GLU A 119 14.98 7.11 -1.67
CA GLU A 119 16.41 6.92 -1.35
C GLU A 119 17.30 7.96 -2.04
N ALA A 120 17.02 8.29 -3.31
CA ALA A 120 17.71 9.36 -4.04
C ALA A 120 17.56 10.73 -3.37
N LEU A 121 16.49 10.95 -2.61
CA LEU A 121 16.27 12.15 -1.79
C LEU A 121 16.91 12.04 -0.38
N GLY A 122 17.56 10.92 -0.06
CA GLY A 122 18.21 10.67 1.22
C GLY A 122 17.23 10.19 2.31
N VAL A 123 16.21 9.42 1.94
CA VAL A 123 15.39 8.64 2.89
C VAL A 123 16.11 7.32 3.16
N GLU A 124 16.21 6.93 4.42
CA GLU A 124 16.71 5.61 4.79
C GLU A 124 15.55 4.61 4.79
N ILE A 125 15.68 3.50 4.07
CA ILE A 125 14.64 2.46 4.00
C ILE A 125 15.20 1.15 4.56
N PHE A 126 14.49 0.57 5.54
CA PHE A 126 14.85 -0.65 6.22
C PHE A 126 13.84 -1.77 5.93
N PRO A 127 13.98 -2.52 4.82
CA PRO A 127 13.17 -3.70 4.57
C PRO A 127 13.63 -4.85 5.47
N GLY A 128 12.70 -5.72 5.88
CA GLY A 128 12.95 -6.81 6.80
C GLY A 128 12.95 -6.41 8.29
N PHE A 129 12.69 -5.14 8.61
CA PHE A 129 12.63 -4.63 9.99
C PHE A 129 11.21 -4.27 10.39
N PRO A 130 10.43 -5.23 10.92
CA PRO A 130 9.07 -4.97 11.38
C PRO A 130 9.10 -4.14 12.67
N ALA A 131 8.39 -3.01 12.67
CA ALA A 131 8.08 -2.31 13.91
C ALA A 131 7.09 -3.17 14.73
N SER A 132 7.47 -3.54 15.95
CA SER A 132 6.73 -4.46 16.81
C SER A 132 6.09 -3.80 18.02
N GLU A 133 6.65 -2.68 18.47
CA GLU A 133 6.22 -1.98 19.68
C GLU A 133 6.23 -0.47 19.46
N ILE A 134 5.29 0.23 20.13
CA ILE A 134 5.24 1.70 20.19
C ILE A 134 5.88 2.14 21.49
N ILE A 135 6.89 2.99 21.40
CA ILE A 135 7.55 3.58 22.55
C ILE A 135 6.84 4.89 22.90
N PHE A 136 6.52 5.04 24.18
CA PHE A 136 5.86 6.24 24.68
C PHE A 136 6.78 7.03 25.62
N ASN A 137 6.63 8.35 25.62
CA ASN A 137 7.19 9.22 26.64
C ASN A 137 6.38 9.10 27.95
N GLU A 138 6.94 9.57 29.05
CA GLU A 138 6.26 9.61 30.37
C GLU A 138 4.91 10.37 30.33
N ASN A 139 4.80 11.38 29.49
CA ASN A 139 3.56 12.13 29.27
C ASN A 139 2.54 11.40 28.37
N GLY A 140 2.82 10.18 27.93
CA GLY A 140 1.96 9.35 27.09
C GLY A 140 1.98 9.66 25.60
N SER A 141 2.77 10.64 25.14
CA SER A 141 2.98 10.88 23.70
C SER A 141 3.86 9.79 23.07
N VAL A 142 3.72 9.56 21.77
CA VAL A 142 4.58 8.62 21.04
C VAL A 142 6.00 9.18 20.97
N LYS A 143 6.98 8.37 21.41
CA LYS A 143 8.41 8.67 21.33
C LYS A 143 9.04 8.08 20.08
N GLY A 144 8.52 6.95 19.61
CA GLY A 144 9.05 6.21 18.48
C GLY A 144 8.52 4.78 18.43
N VAL A 145 9.28 3.90 17.83
CA VAL A 145 8.97 2.48 17.74
C VAL A 145 10.20 1.61 18.01
N ALA A 146 9.98 0.36 18.44
CA ALA A 146 11.00 -0.66 18.48
C ALA A 146 10.76 -1.69 17.38
N THR A 147 11.85 -2.21 16.80
CA THR A 147 11.79 -3.36 15.89
C THR A 147 11.73 -4.65 16.70
N GLN A 148 11.31 -5.72 16.04
CA GLN A 148 11.26 -7.05 16.66
C GLN A 148 12.67 -7.62 16.79
N ASP A 149 12.91 -8.42 17.85
CA ASP A 149 14.07 -9.29 17.93
C ASP A 149 14.08 -10.29 16.77
N MET A 150 15.22 -10.48 16.15
CA MET A 150 15.43 -11.41 15.04
C MET A 150 16.13 -12.68 15.51
N GLY A 151 16.03 -13.78 14.73
CA GLY A 151 16.73 -15.02 15.06
C GLY A 151 16.20 -15.73 16.32
N ILE A 152 14.89 -15.64 16.60
CA ILE A 152 14.21 -16.43 17.63
C ILE A 152 13.52 -17.63 16.96
N ASP A 153 13.59 -18.81 17.56
CA ASP A 153 12.87 -19.99 17.10
C ASP A 153 11.39 -19.97 17.55
N LYS A 154 10.62 -20.99 17.15
CA LYS A 154 9.20 -21.10 17.49
C LYS A 154 8.94 -21.33 18.97
N GLU A 155 9.92 -21.85 19.68
CA GLU A 155 9.91 -22.13 21.12
C GLU A 155 10.38 -20.91 21.94
N GLY A 156 10.84 -19.83 21.29
CA GLY A 156 11.31 -18.60 21.92
C GLY A 156 12.80 -18.58 22.27
N ASN A 157 13.58 -19.57 21.82
CA ASN A 157 15.01 -19.61 22.09
C ASN A 157 15.79 -18.78 21.04
N LYS A 158 16.88 -18.18 21.48
CA LYS A 158 17.79 -17.43 20.61
C LYS A 158 18.62 -18.39 19.75
N LYS A 159 18.60 -18.19 18.45
CA LYS A 159 19.48 -18.88 17.49
C LYS A 159 20.85 -18.20 17.44
N GLU A 160 21.81 -18.83 16.74
CA GLU A 160 23.14 -18.21 16.48
C GLU A 160 23.00 -16.87 15.73
N SER A 161 21.94 -16.69 14.92
CA SER A 161 21.61 -15.47 14.19
C SER A 161 20.76 -14.49 15.00
N PHE A 162 20.77 -14.57 16.32
CA PHE A 162 19.98 -13.66 17.16
C PHE A 162 20.52 -12.23 17.09
N GLU A 163 19.62 -11.31 16.78
CA GLU A 163 19.87 -9.88 16.84
C GLU A 163 18.73 -9.23 17.65
N SER A 164 19.09 -8.44 18.64
CA SER A 164 18.11 -7.68 19.41
C SER A 164 17.46 -6.61 18.57
N GLY A 165 16.16 -6.41 18.75
CA GLY A 165 15.44 -5.28 18.21
C GLY A 165 16.08 -3.96 18.64
N ILE A 166 15.90 -2.94 17.82
CA ILE A 166 16.43 -1.60 18.05
C ILE A 166 15.29 -0.61 18.24
N GLU A 167 15.51 0.38 19.08
CA GLU A 167 14.60 1.51 19.24
C GLU A 167 14.95 2.63 18.25
N LEU A 168 13.92 3.10 17.55
CA LEU A 168 13.97 4.27 16.68
C LEU A 168 13.10 5.36 17.32
N HIS A 169 13.75 6.40 17.82
CA HIS A 169 13.07 7.57 18.38
C HIS A 169 12.88 8.63 17.31
N ALA A 170 11.78 9.34 17.35
CA ALA A 170 11.47 10.39 16.38
C ALA A 170 10.66 11.52 16.98
N LYS A 171 10.80 12.72 16.40
CA LYS A 171 9.91 13.85 16.71
C LYS A 171 8.48 13.56 16.25
N VAL A 172 8.33 12.84 15.13
CA VAL A 172 7.04 12.41 14.58
C VAL A 172 7.14 10.97 14.10
N THR A 173 6.16 10.14 14.45
CA THR A 173 6.02 8.78 13.93
C THR A 173 4.77 8.70 13.07
N VAL A 174 4.91 8.23 11.83
CA VAL A 174 3.82 8.04 10.87
C VAL A 174 3.51 6.56 10.74
N PHE A 175 2.28 6.16 11.04
CA PHE A 175 1.83 4.78 10.91
C PHE A 175 1.11 4.59 9.58
N ALA A 176 1.82 4.05 8.59
CA ALA A 176 1.37 3.80 7.23
C ALA A 176 1.20 2.29 6.96
N GLU A 177 0.74 1.54 7.96
CA GLU A 177 0.65 0.08 7.99
C GLU A 177 -0.53 -0.51 7.19
N GLY A 178 -1.27 0.32 6.47
CA GLY A 178 -2.48 -0.09 5.75
C GLY A 178 -3.70 -0.22 6.66
N CYS A 179 -4.79 -0.78 6.11
CA CYS A 179 -6.10 -0.80 6.76
C CYS A 179 -6.18 -1.67 8.04
N ARG A 180 -5.23 -2.58 8.24
CA ARG A 180 -5.21 -3.50 9.39
C ARG A 180 -3.85 -3.53 10.09
N GLY A 181 -3.18 -2.40 10.17
CA GLY A 181 -1.92 -2.25 10.90
C GLY A 181 -2.06 -2.68 12.37
N HIS A 182 -1.09 -3.42 12.89
CA HIS A 182 -1.19 -3.93 14.27
C HIS A 182 -0.83 -2.85 15.31
N LEU A 183 0.13 -1.97 15.03
CA LEU A 183 0.43 -0.83 15.90
C LEU A 183 -0.65 0.25 15.80
N GLY A 184 -1.21 0.47 14.60
CA GLY A 184 -2.35 1.36 14.41
C GLY A 184 -3.55 0.98 15.26
N LYS A 185 -3.82 -0.32 15.47
CA LYS A 185 -4.89 -0.78 16.38
C LYS A 185 -4.62 -0.41 17.83
N GLN A 186 -3.36 -0.50 18.28
CA GLN A 186 -2.98 -0.11 19.64
C GLN A 186 -3.20 1.39 19.85
N LEU A 187 -2.84 2.23 18.88
CA LEU A 187 -3.07 3.68 18.93
C LEU A 187 -4.56 4.02 18.93
N ILE A 188 -5.35 3.38 18.06
CA ILE A 188 -6.80 3.56 18.01
C ILE A 188 -7.41 3.29 19.41
N ASN A 189 -7.02 2.20 20.05
CA ASN A 189 -7.51 1.84 21.38
C ASN A 189 -6.99 2.80 22.46
N LYS A 190 -5.69 3.11 22.48
CA LYS A 190 -5.06 3.95 23.51
C LYS A 190 -5.59 5.39 23.49
N PHE A 191 -5.77 5.95 22.31
CA PHE A 191 -6.21 7.33 22.13
C PHE A 191 -7.68 7.48 21.75
N GLU A 192 -8.46 6.39 21.81
CA GLU A 192 -9.89 6.36 21.47
C GLU A 192 -10.19 6.99 20.09
N LEU A 193 -9.32 6.77 19.07
CA LEU A 193 -9.40 7.46 17.79
C LEU A 193 -10.66 7.11 16.97
N ASN A 194 -11.33 6.03 17.32
CA ASN A 194 -12.60 5.59 16.71
C ASN A 194 -13.84 6.11 17.45
N LYS A 195 -13.68 6.85 18.56
CA LYS A 195 -14.80 7.36 19.34
C LYS A 195 -15.64 8.34 18.52
N GLY A 196 -16.93 8.09 18.44
CA GLY A 196 -17.87 8.90 17.67
C GLY A 196 -17.70 8.80 16.13
N LYS A 197 -16.98 7.78 15.65
CA LYS A 197 -16.86 7.48 14.22
C LYS A 197 -17.71 6.27 13.85
N ASN A 198 -18.09 6.17 12.57
CA ASN A 198 -18.73 4.98 12.05
C ASN A 198 -17.80 3.76 12.17
N PRO A 199 -18.33 2.55 12.39
CA PRO A 199 -17.53 1.34 12.37
C PRO A 199 -16.77 1.20 11.07
N GLN A 200 -15.50 0.81 11.18
CA GLN A 200 -14.67 0.53 10.01
C GLN A 200 -15.15 -0.76 9.34
N GLN A 201 -15.37 -0.70 8.04
CA GLN A 201 -15.76 -1.86 7.23
C GLN A 201 -14.57 -2.32 6.39
N TYR A 202 -14.43 -3.65 6.26
CA TYR A 202 -13.34 -4.27 5.50
C TYR A 202 -13.92 -5.16 4.41
N GLY A 203 -13.49 -4.94 3.17
CA GLY A 203 -13.74 -5.88 2.08
C GLY A 203 -12.72 -7.02 2.10
N ILE A 204 -13.15 -8.21 1.71
CA ILE A 204 -12.26 -9.34 1.45
C ILE A 204 -12.19 -9.50 -0.07
N GLY A 205 -10.97 -9.58 -0.62
CA GLY A 205 -10.74 -9.78 -2.04
C GLY A 205 -9.69 -10.85 -2.26
N PHE A 206 -9.82 -11.58 -3.36
CA PHE A 206 -8.82 -12.52 -3.87
C PHE A 206 -8.27 -11.96 -5.17
N LYS A 207 -6.97 -12.15 -5.40
CA LYS A 207 -6.32 -11.82 -6.66
C LYS A 207 -5.58 -13.02 -7.20
N GLU A 208 -5.69 -13.21 -8.50
CA GLU A 208 -4.99 -14.24 -9.25
C GLU A 208 -4.30 -13.61 -10.46
N ILE A 209 -3.20 -14.20 -10.88
CA ILE A 209 -2.49 -13.84 -12.10
C ILE A 209 -2.61 -15.03 -13.03
N TRP A 210 -3.14 -14.79 -14.24
CA TRP A 210 -3.35 -15.81 -15.24
C TRP A 210 -2.48 -15.55 -16.45
N GLU A 211 -1.83 -16.58 -16.95
CA GLU A 211 -1.19 -16.56 -18.24
C GLU A 211 -2.22 -16.88 -19.32
N LEU A 212 -2.39 -15.95 -20.25
CA LEU A 212 -3.35 -16.09 -21.34
C LEU A 212 -2.61 -16.42 -22.65
N SER A 213 -3.24 -17.22 -23.50
CA SER A 213 -2.76 -17.38 -24.87
C SER A 213 -2.93 -16.08 -25.66
N ASP A 214 -2.07 -15.84 -26.64
CA ASP A 214 -2.08 -14.62 -27.48
C ASP A 214 -3.44 -14.35 -28.12
N LYS A 215 -4.22 -15.39 -28.41
CA LYS A 215 -5.56 -15.27 -28.98
C LYS A 215 -6.58 -14.63 -28.03
N ASN A 216 -6.36 -14.75 -26.73
CA ASN A 216 -7.29 -14.28 -25.68
C ASN A 216 -6.77 -13.05 -24.97
N HIS A 217 -5.53 -12.65 -25.24
CA HIS A 217 -4.93 -11.47 -24.65
C HIS A 217 -5.34 -10.19 -25.40
N GLU A 218 -5.87 -9.21 -24.68
CA GLU A 218 -6.16 -7.87 -25.19
C GLU A 218 -5.48 -6.85 -24.27
N GLU A 219 -4.34 -6.32 -24.70
CA GLU A 219 -3.56 -5.38 -23.91
C GLU A 219 -4.35 -4.10 -23.61
N GLY A 220 -4.40 -3.71 -22.34
CA GLY A 220 -5.11 -2.51 -21.91
C GLY A 220 -6.62 -2.71 -21.74
N LEU A 221 -7.13 -3.94 -21.83
CA LEU A 221 -8.51 -4.24 -21.48
C LEU A 221 -8.69 -4.26 -19.96
N VAL A 222 -9.67 -3.49 -19.46
CA VAL A 222 -10.17 -3.56 -18.09
C VAL A 222 -11.60 -4.09 -18.14
N MET A 223 -11.89 -5.13 -17.39
CA MET A 223 -13.21 -5.71 -17.29
C MET A 223 -13.66 -5.71 -15.83
N HIS A 224 -14.79 -5.08 -15.57
CA HIS A 224 -15.48 -5.17 -14.29
C HIS A 224 -16.73 -6.02 -14.44
N THR A 225 -17.00 -6.83 -13.43
CA THR A 225 -18.21 -7.65 -13.41
C THR A 225 -18.99 -7.41 -12.13
N ALA A 226 -20.30 -7.68 -12.17
CA ALA A 226 -21.18 -7.66 -11.01
C ALA A 226 -22.22 -8.78 -11.15
N GLY A 227 -22.80 -9.20 -10.03
CA GLY A 227 -23.83 -10.25 -10.00
C GLY A 227 -23.25 -11.62 -9.68
N TRP A 228 -23.68 -12.67 -10.41
CA TRP A 228 -23.22 -14.03 -10.11
C TRP A 228 -21.68 -14.13 -10.10
N PRO A 229 -21.06 -14.86 -9.13
CA PRO A 229 -21.67 -15.77 -8.16
C PRO A 229 -22.15 -15.10 -6.86
N LEU A 230 -22.04 -13.80 -6.73
CA LEU A 230 -22.48 -13.07 -5.55
C LEU A 230 -24.00 -12.88 -5.57
N ASP A 231 -24.60 -12.87 -4.39
CA ASP A 231 -26.02 -12.65 -4.22
C ASP A 231 -26.36 -11.19 -3.87
N ASN A 232 -27.66 -10.89 -3.75
CA ASN A 232 -28.12 -9.54 -3.44
C ASN A 232 -27.82 -9.09 -1.99
N ASN A 233 -27.34 -9.99 -1.12
CA ASN A 233 -26.96 -9.68 0.24
C ASN A 233 -25.47 -9.31 0.37
N THR A 234 -24.71 -9.48 -0.70
CA THR A 234 -23.30 -9.11 -0.75
C THR A 234 -23.19 -7.62 -1.08
N TYR A 235 -22.48 -6.87 -0.25
CA TYR A 235 -22.36 -5.40 -0.36
C TYR A 235 -21.70 -4.94 -1.67
N GLY A 236 -21.12 -5.79 -2.42
CA GLY A 236 -20.49 -5.48 -3.71
C GLY A 236 -19.40 -6.48 -4.02
N GLY A 237 -18.76 -6.26 -5.11
CA GLY A 237 -17.73 -7.14 -5.63
C GLY A 237 -18.27 -8.07 -6.71
N SER A 238 -17.34 -8.64 -7.41
CA SER A 238 -17.50 -9.65 -8.44
C SER A 238 -16.10 -10.09 -8.88
N PHE A 239 -15.97 -10.79 -9.97
CA PHE A 239 -14.69 -11.09 -10.60
C PHE A 239 -14.68 -10.75 -12.10
#